data_2c85b65c9775e60f5e9bc6d62efd9dcd
#
_entry.id   2c85b65c9775e60f5e9bc6d62efd9dcd
#
_cell.length_a   1.000
_cell.length_b   1.000
_cell.length_c   1.000
_cell.angle_alpha   90.00
_cell.angle_beta   90.00
_cell.angle_gamma   90.00
#
_symmetry.space_group_name_H-M   'P 1'
#
loop_
_entity.id
_entity.type
_entity.pdbx_description
1 polymer ?
#
loop_
_entity_poly.entity_id
_entity_poly.type
_entity_poly.pdbx_seq_one_letter_code
_entity_poly.pdbx_strand_id
1 'polypeptide(L)'
;MLLARALINYPKVLFLDEPTSGLDPTTSKKIHKLLQELKERGTTIFLTTHDMNEATLLCDNLALLNKGDLIEQGSPSEIIQKYNTEKKVAVTYSDSTKKVVRFEDLQQEDYKKMMTIHSCEPTLEDIFIKLTGEKLDV
;
A
#
# COMPACT_ATOMS: atom_id res chain seq x y z
N MET A 1 16.38 2.69 18.37
CA MET A 1 17.46 3.68 18.70
C MET A 1 18.25 4.18 17.51
N LEU A 2 18.46 3.43 16.43
CA LEU A 2 19.19 3.88 15.23
C LEU A 2 18.50 5.06 14.52
N LEU A 3 17.19 5.01 14.33
CA LEU A 3 16.44 6.08 13.66
C LEU A 3 16.58 7.42 14.39
N ALA A 4 16.47 7.44 15.72
CA ALA A 4 16.62 8.68 16.50
C ALA A 4 18.02 9.33 16.31
N ARG A 5 19.08 8.52 16.20
CA ARG A 5 20.44 9.04 15.93
C ARG A 5 20.57 9.63 14.53
N ALA A 6 19.92 9.02 13.54
CA ALA A 6 19.93 9.53 12.17
C ALA A 6 19.22 10.89 12.03
N LEU A 7 18.27 11.19 12.93
CA LEU A 7 17.46 12.40 12.89
C LEU A 7 18.04 13.60 13.67
N ILE A 8 19.05 13.39 14.51
CA ILE A 8 19.64 14.46 15.37
C ILE A 8 20.04 15.70 14.57
N ASN A 9 20.57 15.52 13.36
CA ASN A 9 21.11 16.60 12.53
C ASN A 9 20.13 17.11 11.46
N TYR A 10 18.83 16.80 11.57
CA TYR A 10 17.81 17.20 10.59
C TYR A 10 18.25 16.93 9.14
N PRO A 11 18.46 15.68 8.73
CA PRO A 11 19.02 15.34 7.45
C PRO A 11 18.11 15.79 6.30
N LYS A 12 18.71 16.24 5.20
CA LYS A 12 17.98 16.51 3.96
C LYS A 12 17.60 15.22 3.22
N VAL A 13 18.41 14.17 3.38
CA VAL A 13 18.21 12.85 2.79
C VAL A 13 18.38 11.80 3.87
N LEU A 14 17.46 10.86 3.94
CA LEU A 14 17.42 9.77 4.90
C LEU A 14 17.31 8.44 4.16
N PHE A 15 18.22 7.50 4.42
CA PHE A 15 18.19 6.14 3.91
C PHE A 15 17.74 5.20 5.02
N LEU A 16 16.73 4.39 4.74
CA LEU A 16 16.17 3.44 5.68
C LEU A 16 16.06 2.05 5.02
N ASP A 17 16.54 1.05 5.73
CA ASP A 17 16.43 -0.34 5.33
C ASP A 17 15.48 -1.04 6.32
N GLU A 18 14.33 -1.51 5.80
CA GLU A 18 13.31 -2.21 6.57
C GLU A 18 12.93 -1.51 7.88
N PRO A 19 12.49 -0.23 7.87
CA PRO A 19 12.41 0.60 9.08
C PRO A 19 11.43 0.10 10.14
N THR A 20 10.45 -0.73 9.77
CA THR A 20 9.43 -1.27 10.69
C THR A 20 9.50 -2.77 10.87
N SER A 21 10.49 -3.43 10.24
CA SER A 21 10.66 -4.88 10.35
C SER A 21 10.82 -5.33 11.81
N GLY A 22 10.05 -6.35 12.19
CA GLY A 22 10.10 -6.92 13.55
C GLY A 22 9.45 -6.06 14.65
N LEU A 23 8.80 -4.95 14.30
CA LEU A 23 8.10 -4.09 15.25
C LEU A 23 6.63 -4.50 15.39
N ASP A 24 6.06 -4.25 16.56
CA ASP A 24 4.62 -4.39 16.77
C ASP A 24 3.83 -3.33 15.97
N PRO A 25 2.54 -3.59 15.63
CA PRO A 25 1.75 -2.68 14.79
C PRO A 25 1.61 -1.25 15.35
N THR A 26 1.60 -1.10 16.67
CA THR A 26 1.47 0.22 17.31
C THR A 26 2.75 1.03 17.13
N THR A 27 3.90 0.40 17.29
CA THR A 27 5.21 1.02 17.09
C THR A 27 5.43 1.34 15.63
N SER A 28 5.09 0.43 14.70
CA SER A 28 5.16 0.67 13.25
C SER A 28 4.36 1.91 12.84
N LYS A 29 3.12 2.05 13.32
CA LYS A 29 2.30 3.25 13.06
C LYS A 29 2.94 4.55 13.54
N LYS A 30 3.63 4.53 14.69
CA LYS A 30 4.37 5.71 15.20
C LYS A 30 5.54 6.07 14.29
N ILE A 31 6.27 5.07 13.79
CA ILE A 31 7.36 5.27 12.83
C ILE A 31 6.80 5.82 11.51
N HIS A 32 5.73 5.24 10.97
CA HIS A 32 5.10 5.75 9.74
C HIS A 32 4.70 7.22 9.87
N LYS A 33 4.06 7.60 10.98
CA LYS A 33 3.70 8.99 11.24
C LYS A 33 4.92 9.91 11.29
N LEU A 34 5.98 9.49 11.98
CA LEU A 34 7.24 10.24 12.04
C LEU A 34 7.86 10.45 10.65
N LEU A 35 7.88 9.40 9.81
CA LEU A 35 8.41 9.49 8.46
C LEU A 35 7.58 10.42 7.57
N GLN A 36 6.25 10.41 7.70
CA GLN A 36 5.37 11.34 7.01
C GLN A 36 5.65 12.81 7.43
N GLU A 37 5.77 13.06 8.74
CA GLU A 37 6.10 14.39 9.26
C GLU A 37 7.48 14.89 8.75
N LEU A 38 8.46 13.99 8.61
CA LEU A 38 9.77 14.33 8.04
C LEU A 38 9.67 14.70 6.56
N LYS A 39 8.89 13.96 5.78
CA LYS A 39 8.61 14.29 4.37
C LYS A 39 7.98 15.68 4.24
N GLU A 40 6.97 15.97 5.04
CA GLU A 40 6.28 17.28 5.05
C GLU A 40 7.23 18.43 5.37
N ARG A 41 8.27 18.18 6.17
CA ARG A 41 9.33 19.13 6.48
C ARG A 41 10.42 19.24 5.40
N GLY A 42 10.29 18.47 4.31
CA GLY A 42 11.20 18.53 3.17
C GLY A 42 12.37 17.55 3.20
N THR A 43 12.34 16.55 4.11
CA THR A 43 13.33 15.45 4.08
C THR A 43 13.01 14.51 2.93
N THR A 44 13.97 14.24 2.05
CA THR A 44 13.87 13.17 1.06
C THR A 44 14.18 11.84 1.73
N ILE A 45 13.25 10.88 1.62
CA ILE A 45 13.43 9.56 2.24
C ILE A 45 13.55 8.51 1.15
N PHE A 46 14.63 7.73 1.19
CA PHE A 46 14.79 6.52 0.41
C PHE A 46 14.69 5.33 1.37
N LEU A 47 13.68 4.48 1.18
CA LEU A 47 13.49 3.30 2.02
C LEU A 47 13.42 2.03 1.19
N THR A 48 13.88 0.93 1.77
CA THR A 48 13.62 -0.42 1.27
C THR A 48 12.64 -1.09 2.23
N THR A 49 11.72 -1.86 1.68
CA THR A 49 10.78 -2.67 2.47
C THR A 49 10.23 -3.82 1.61
N HIS A 50 9.89 -4.92 2.27
CA HIS A 50 9.10 -6.00 1.67
C HIS A 50 7.59 -5.87 2.03
N ASP A 51 7.24 -4.95 2.93
CA ASP A 51 5.85 -4.65 3.28
C ASP A 51 5.22 -3.71 2.23
N MET A 52 4.38 -4.28 1.36
CA MET A 52 3.68 -3.53 0.31
C MET A 52 2.67 -2.52 0.87
N ASN A 53 2.16 -2.72 2.09
CA ASN A 53 1.30 -1.74 2.75
C ASN A 53 2.11 -0.54 3.21
N GLU A 54 3.32 -0.77 3.76
CA GLU A 54 4.25 0.31 4.12
C GLU A 54 4.64 1.12 2.88
N ALA A 55 5.00 0.45 1.79
CA ALA A 55 5.33 1.10 0.51
C ALA A 55 4.16 1.94 -0.02
N THR A 56 2.94 1.39 0.01
CA THR A 56 1.73 2.11 -0.41
C THR A 56 1.46 3.36 0.45
N LEU A 57 1.73 3.27 1.75
CA LEU A 57 1.45 4.34 2.71
C LEU A 57 2.46 5.49 2.65
N LEU A 58 3.75 5.16 2.48
CA LEU A 58 4.85 6.12 2.67
C LEU A 58 5.44 6.66 1.38
N CYS A 59 5.44 5.87 0.29
CA CYS A 59 6.16 6.23 -0.92
C CYS A 59 5.34 7.12 -1.84
N ASP A 60 5.96 8.18 -2.35
CA ASP A 60 5.42 8.97 -3.47
C ASP A 60 5.68 8.26 -4.80
N ASN A 61 6.85 7.61 -4.89
CA ASN A 61 7.23 6.74 -6.00
C ASN A 61 7.93 5.50 -5.43
N LEU A 62 7.76 4.37 -6.09
CA LEU A 62 8.39 3.12 -5.74
C LEU A 62 8.88 2.37 -6.97
N ALA A 63 9.78 1.43 -6.73
CA ALA A 63 10.26 0.47 -7.71
C ALA A 63 10.07 -0.94 -7.14
N LEU A 64 9.33 -1.79 -7.87
CA LEU A 64 9.17 -3.20 -7.52
C LEU A 64 10.32 -3.99 -8.16
N LEU A 65 11.07 -4.69 -7.33
CA LEU A 65 12.22 -5.50 -7.75
C LEU A 65 11.95 -6.98 -7.50
N ASN A 66 12.32 -7.83 -8.44
CA ASN A 66 12.36 -9.27 -8.24
C ASN A 66 13.60 -9.87 -8.88
N LYS A 67 14.37 -10.65 -8.12
CA LYS A 67 15.58 -11.38 -8.59
C LYS A 67 16.60 -10.49 -9.31
N GLY A 68 16.68 -9.22 -8.93
CA GLY A 68 17.56 -8.23 -9.50
C GLY A 68 16.97 -7.43 -10.67
N ASP A 69 15.79 -7.79 -11.13
CA ASP A 69 15.10 -7.09 -12.22
C ASP A 69 14.09 -6.08 -11.69
N LEU A 70 14.01 -4.91 -12.34
CA LEU A 70 12.97 -3.93 -12.12
C LEU A 70 11.71 -4.38 -12.86
N ILE A 71 10.64 -4.70 -12.09
CA ILE A 71 9.39 -5.22 -12.65
C ILE A 71 8.40 -4.11 -12.96
N GLU A 72 8.30 -3.13 -12.05
CA GLU A 72 7.37 -2.02 -12.17
C GLU A 72 7.91 -0.82 -11.39
N GLN A 73 7.54 0.40 -11.82
CA GLN A 73 7.88 1.63 -11.10
C GLN A 73 6.81 2.70 -11.33
N GLY A 74 6.68 3.59 -10.35
CA GLY A 74 5.73 4.71 -10.39
C GLY A 74 5.18 5.03 -9.01
N SER A 75 4.19 5.89 -8.94
CA SER A 75 3.46 6.07 -7.69
C SER A 75 2.59 4.86 -7.38
N PRO A 76 2.37 4.54 -6.09
CA PRO A 76 1.49 3.42 -5.71
C PRO A 76 0.12 3.48 -6.40
N SER A 77 -0.48 4.66 -6.47
CA SER A 77 -1.79 4.87 -7.09
C SER A 77 -1.77 4.61 -8.60
N GLU A 78 -0.76 5.08 -9.32
CA GLU A 78 -0.62 4.83 -10.76
C GLU A 78 -0.48 3.34 -11.05
N ILE A 79 0.37 2.64 -10.27
CA ILE A 79 0.56 1.20 -10.41
C ILE A 79 -0.77 0.47 -10.14
N ILE A 80 -1.44 0.75 -9.04
CA ILE A 80 -2.73 0.12 -8.68
C ILE A 80 -3.75 0.35 -9.80
N GLN A 81 -3.91 1.58 -10.30
CA GLN A 81 -4.87 1.88 -11.36
C GLN A 81 -4.51 1.22 -12.69
N LYS A 82 -3.24 1.09 -13.03
CA LYS A 82 -2.77 0.38 -14.23
C LYS A 82 -3.23 -1.09 -14.25
N TYR A 83 -3.26 -1.74 -13.09
CA TYR A 83 -3.64 -3.15 -12.95
C TYR A 83 -5.10 -3.37 -12.51
N ASN A 84 -5.82 -2.31 -12.17
CA ASN A 84 -7.25 -2.34 -11.85
C ASN A 84 -8.10 -2.37 -13.13
N THR A 85 -7.97 -3.44 -13.90
CA THR A 85 -8.64 -3.61 -15.21
C THR A 85 -10.13 -3.90 -15.08
N GLU A 86 -10.55 -4.49 -13.96
CA GLU A 86 -11.95 -4.82 -13.66
C GLU A 86 -12.40 -4.03 -12.44
N LYS A 87 -13.07 -2.90 -12.64
CA LYS A 87 -13.61 -2.08 -11.54
C LYS A 87 -14.73 -2.84 -10.84
N LYS A 88 -14.38 -3.54 -9.76
CA LYS A 88 -15.29 -4.33 -8.93
C LYS A 88 -15.50 -3.69 -7.56
N VAL A 89 -16.66 -3.95 -6.97
CA VAL A 89 -16.99 -3.59 -5.60
C VAL A 89 -17.56 -4.78 -4.86
N ALA A 90 -17.23 -4.90 -3.58
CA ALA A 90 -17.84 -5.84 -2.66
C ALA A 90 -18.99 -5.14 -1.94
N VAL A 91 -20.19 -5.67 -2.10
CA VAL A 91 -21.40 -5.19 -1.45
C VAL A 91 -21.78 -6.14 -0.33
N THR A 92 -22.04 -5.60 0.85
CA THR A 92 -22.59 -6.37 1.98
C THR A 92 -24.01 -5.90 2.21
N TYR A 93 -24.94 -6.85 2.32
CA TYR A 93 -26.37 -6.60 2.51
C TYR A 93 -26.78 -6.76 3.98
N SER A 94 -27.99 -6.31 4.30
CA SER A 94 -28.56 -6.34 5.65
C SER A 94 -28.76 -7.77 6.22
N ASP A 95 -28.84 -8.78 5.36
CA ASP A 95 -28.86 -10.20 5.72
C ASP A 95 -27.46 -10.81 5.90
N SER A 96 -26.41 -9.97 5.92
CA SER A 96 -24.99 -10.35 5.98
C SER A 96 -24.47 -11.09 4.75
N THR A 97 -25.23 -11.17 3.66
CA THR A 97 -24.73 -11.70 2.40
C THR A 97 -23.70 -10.74 1.78
N LYS A 98 -22.69 -11.30 1.11
CA LYS A 98 -21.66 -10.53 0.39
C LYS A 98 -21.68 -10.91 -1.07
N LYS A 99 -21.61 -9.92 -1.94
CA LYS A 99 -21.57 -10.10 -3.39
C LYS A 99 -20.52 -9.18 -3.99
N VAL A 100 -19.73 -9.69 -4.91
CA VAL A 100 -18.81 -8.87 -5.72
C VAL A 100 -19.46 -8.63 -7.06
N VAL A 101 -19.64 -7.36 -7.40
CA VAL A 101 -20.26 -6.92 -8.65
C VAL A 101 -19.35 -5.94 -9.37
N ARG A 102 -19.51 -5.82 -10.69
CA ARG A 102 -18.83 -4.75 -11.42
C ARG A 102 -19.41 -3.40 -11.03
N PHE A 103 -18.59 -2.37 -11.01
CA PHE A 103 -19.04 -1.03 -10.64
C PHE A 103 -20.19 -0.54 -11.54
N GLU A 104 -20.15 -0.87 -12.83
CA GLU A 104 -21.18 -0.52 -13.80
C GLU A 104 -22.53 -1.23 -13.54
N ASP A 105 -22.49 -2.42 -12.93
CA ASP A 105 -23.69 -3.22 -12.61
C ASP A 105 -24.31 -2.84 -11.25
N LEU A 106 -23.65 -1.95 -10.48
CA LEU A 106 -24.11 -1.57 -9.14
C LEU A 106 -25.53 -0.98 -9.14
N GLN A 107 -25.94 -0.31 -10.22
CA GLN A 107 -27.28 0.26 -10.37
C GLN A 107 -28.40 -0.79 -10.40
N GLN A 108 -28.07 -2.05 -10.70
CA GLN A 108 -29.03 -3.16 -10.75
C GLN A 108 -29.26 -3.78 -9.37
N GLU A 109 -28.46 -3.41 -8.39
CA GLU A 109 -28.55 -3.95 -7.04
C GLU A 109 -29.55 -3.18 -6.17
N ASP A 110 -30.17 -3.83 -5.18
CA ASP A 110 -31.15 -3.22 -4.29
C ASP A 110 -30.47 -2.34 -3.22
N TYR A 111 -30.36 -1.05 -3.49
CA TYR A 111 -29.74 -0.07 -2.58
C TYR A 111 -30.34 -0.05 -1.16
N LYS A 112 -31.64 -0.38 -1.02
CA LYS A 112 -32.32 -0.36 0.29
C LYS A 112 -31.80 -1.45 1.22
N LYS A 113 -31.24 -2.51 0.66
CA LYS A 113 -30.68 -3.64 1.42
C LYS A 113 -29.17 -3.56 1.58
N MET A 114 -28.50 -2.64 0.89
CA MET A 114 -27.06 -2.46 1.01
C MET A 114 -26.69 -1.85 2.32
N MET A 115 -25.72 -2.44 3.03
CA MET A 115 -25.12 -1.88 4.25
C MET A 115 -23.77 -1.23 3.99
N THR A 116 -22.90 -1.89 3.24
CA THR A 116 -21.56 -1.37 2.93
C THR A 116 -21.18 -1.69 1.48
N ILE A 117 -20.37 -0.78 0.91
CA ILE A 117 -19.74 -0.95 -0.40
C ILE A 117 -18.25 -0.71 -0.21
N HIS A 118 -17.42 -1.65 -0.64
CA HIS A 118 -15.97 -1.55 -0.61
C HIS A 118 -15.40 -1.71 -2.01
N SER A 119 -14.40 -0.91 -2.35
CA SER A 119 -13.63 -1.10 -3.57
C SER A 119 -12.87 -2.43 -3.53
N CYS A 120 -12.83 -3.13 -4.65
CA CYS A 120 -12.03 -4.34 -4.85
C CYS A 120 -10.79 -4.04 -5.72
N GLU A 121 -10.15 -2.90 -5.49
CA GLU A 121 -8.89 -2.58 -6.15
C GLU A 121 -7.80 -3.58 -5.74
N PRO A 122 -6.92 -4.00 -6.68
CA PRO A 122 -5.79 -4.84 -6.33
C PRO A 122 -4.85 -4.09 -5.41
N THR A 123 -4.24 -4.79 -4.47
CA THR A 123 -3.13 -4.27 -3.67
C THR A 123 -1.82 -4.34 -4.45
N LEU A 124 -0.78 -3.62 -4.00
CA LEU A 124 0.56 -3.78 -4.57
C LEU A 124 1.07 -5.22 -4.42
N GLU A 125 0.70 -5.91 -3.35
CA GLU A 125 1.01 -7.32 -3.13
C GLU A 125 0.35 -8.21 -4.19
N ASP A 126 -0.94 -8.03 -4.47
CA ASP A 126 -1.65 -8.77 -5.53
C ASP A 126 -0.99 -8.54 -6.90
N ILE A 127 -0.57 -7.31 -7.16
CA ILE A 127 0.11 -6.95 -8.41
C ILE A 127 1.48 -7.64 -8.48
N PHE A 128 2.26 -7.61 -7.42
CA PHE A 128 3.56 -8.27 -7.34
C PHE A 128 3.43 -9.77 -7.59
N ILE A 129 2.50 -10.44 -6.90
CA ILE A 129 2.21 -11.87 -7.09
C ILE A 129 1.80 -12.16 -8.54
N LYS A 130 0.96 -11.31 -9.13
CA LYS A 130 0.52 -11.47 -10.52
C LYS A 130 1.67 -11.36 -11.51
N LEU A 131 2.61 -10.45 -11.29
CA LEU A 131 3.73 -10.21 -12.19
C LEU A 131 4.86 -11.23 -12.05
N THR A 132 5.08 -11.74 -10.86
CA THR A 132 6.20 -12.65 -10.56
C THR A 132 5.77 -14.12 -10.47
N GLY A 133 4.50 -14.38 -10.19
CA GLY A 133 4.01 -15.70 -9.84
C GLY A 133 4.47 -16.20 -8.46
N GLU A 134 5.12 -15.35 -7.67
CA GLU A 134 5.70 -15.67 -6.37
C GLU A 134 4.94 -14.94 -5.26
N LYS A 135 4.67 -15.64 -4.16
CA LYS A 135 4.20 -14.98 -2.93
C LYS A 135 5.39 -14.33 -2.23
N LEU A 136 5.17 -13.15 -1.66
CA LEU A 136 6.15 -12.55 -0.75
C LEU A 136 6.30 -13.47 0.46
N ASP A 137 7.54 -13.84 0.80
CA ASP A 137 7.83 -14.48 2.06
C ASP A 137 7.61 -13.45 3.18
N VAL A 138 6.55 -13.68 3.95
CA VAL A 138 6.21 -12.89 5.13
C VAL A 138 6.77 -13.56 6.37
#